data_d8473aa7063145a5c8632dac100467c3
#
_entry.id   d8473aa7063145a5c8632dac100467c3
#
_cell.length_a   1.000
_cell.length_b   1.000
_cell.length_c   1.000
_cell.angle_alpha   90.00
_cell.angle_beta   90.00
_cell.angle_gamma   90.00
#
_symmetry.space_group_name_H-M   'P 1'
#
loop_
_entity.id
_entity.type
_entity.pdbx_description
1 polymer ?
#
loop_
_entity_poly.entity_id
_entity_poly.type
_entity_poly.pdbx_seq_one_letter_code
_entity_poly.pdbx_strand_id
1 'polypeptide(L)'
;MRALVAGGGPVGVFTATAMARRGHEVTVVDRDPGPATDGAWKRAGVMQFEHAHGWRPQVVQSLRAEMPGVVEDLHAAGAKRMHPPGMPEMEALAARRTVVERVLREYAARQEGLVWRTGQVDGIAVTDGVATGLVVDGDTLVADVTVVATGRASHIGDELRGPVEGGSCGFSYVSRVYRAREGQAGYDRFFPSFETGPGYVSVVMGHDAGTHSVVIAYPSDAEEFTTLRTNDGQDRACRVIPNLIPWTDPNRFEPLTGALAGGHLTNTYRLQGPALGLPPARGLYFVGDAVMTTNPAAGRNLALLLPHARHFLAALDDPEQDLDDASLALDAWAEMHLRPWYRDHAHWDRTLLRRFAGLDIDLSDRIPPDVIVAAIEVDESIKPYAGMYGGMVAGPEILDPVEGRVRELLDQGWRPKTPGPTGAELTEALRR
;
A
#
# COMPACT_ATOMS: atom_id res chain seq x y z
N MET A 1 -23.45 15.80 12.03
CA MET A 1 -22.22 16.16 12.80
C MET A 1 -21.26 16.91 11.91
N ARG A 2 -20.44 17.79 12.47
CA ARG A 2 -19.29 18.39 11.78
C ARG A 2 -18.07 17.47 11.95
N ALA A 3 -17.39 17.18 10.86
CA ALA A 3 -16.23 16.32 10.88
C ALA A 3 -15.02 16.97 10.19
N LEU A 4 -13.85 16.77 10.76
CA LEU A 4 -12.57 17.17 10.17
C LEU A 4 -11.77 15.92 9.80
N VAL A 5 -11.26 15.90 8.57
CA VAL A 5 -10.36 14.83 8.09
C VAL A 5 -9.00 15.43 7.78
N ALA A 6 -8.00 15.10 8.58
CA ALA A 6 -6.62 15.51 8.36
C ALA A 6 -5.96 14.56 7.33
N GLY A 7 -5.64 15.08 6.14
CA GLY A 7 -4.99 14.35 5.06
C GLY A 7 -5.92 13.96 3.91
N GLY A 8 -5.60 14.43 2.71
CA GLY A 8 -6.31 14.19 1.46
C GLY A 8 -5.67 13.08 0.59
N GLY A 9 -5.05 12.07 1.22
CA GLY A 9 -4.64 10.83 0.56
C GLY A 9 -5.84 9.92 0.25
N PRO A 10 -5.63 8.79 -0.46
CA PRO A 10 -6.74 7.92 -0.90
C PRO A 10 -7.69 7.51 0.23
N VAL A 11 -7.18 7.15 1.41
CA VAL A 11 -8.02 6.76 2.56
C VAL A 11 -8.75 7.95 3.15
N GLY A 12 -8.08 9.12 3.27
CA GLY A 12 -8.73 10.33 3.78
C GLY A 12 -9.85 10.82 2.88
N VAL A 13 -9.61 10.87 1.56
CA VAL A 13 -10.64 11.22 0.55
C VAL A 13 -11.82 10.26 0.60
N PHE A 14 -11.54 8.97 0.66
CA PHE A 14 -12.55 7.91 0.77
C PHE A 14 -13.42 8.11 2.02
N THR A 15 -12.79 8.26 3.18
CA THR A 15 -13.48 8.42 4.48
C THR A 15 -14.32 9.70 4.49
N ALA A 16 -13.73 10.83 4.07
CA ALA A 16 -14.42 12.12 4.02
C ALA A 16 -15.65 12.09 3.09
N THR A 17 -15.48 11.52 1.89
CA THR A 17 -16.58 11.38 0.93
C THR A 17 -17.71 10.51 1.50
N ALA A 18 -17.37 9.39 2.12
CA ALA A 18 -18.35 8.47 2.69
C ALA A 18 -19.10 9.10 3.89
N MET A 19 -18.43 9.92 4.72
CA MET A 19 -19.07 10.69 5.79
C MET A 19 -20.01 11.76 5.24
N ALA A 20 -19.59 12.51 4.21
CA ALA A 20 -20.44 13.53 3.60
C ALA A 20 -21.70 12.90 2.95
N ARG A 21 -21.58 11.73 2.34
CA ARG A 21 -22.73 10.98 1.79
C ARG A 21 -23.72 10.53 2.87
N ARG A 22 -23.30 10.41 4.12
CA ARG A 22 -24.13 10.15 5.30
C ARG A 22 -24.76 11.42 5.88
N GLY A 23 -24.57 12.58 5.23
CA GLY A 23 -25.14 13.86 5.64
C GLY A 23 -24.33 14.59 6.72
N HIS A 24 -23.05 14.22 6.91
CA HIS A 24 -22.15 14.99 7.77
C HIS A 24 -21.57 16.18 7.00
N GLU A 25 -21.30 17.28 7.74
CA GLU A 25 -20.54 18.42 7.22
C GLU A 25 -19.05 18.13 7.38
N VAL A 26 -18.35 17.86 6.29
CA VAL A 26 -16.97 17.37 6.32
C VAL A 26 -16.02 18.40 5.74
N THR A 27 -14.94 18.72 6.46
CA THR A 27 -13.81 19.49 5.92
C THR A 27 -12.58 18.62 5.87
N VAL A 28 -12.03 18.42 4.67
CA VAL A 28 -10.72 17.80 4.46
C VAL A 28 -9.64 18.87 4.52
N VAL A 29 -8.67 18.67 5.40
CA VAL A 29 -7.48 19.54 5.48
C VAL A 29 -6.28 18.79 4.92
N ASP A 30 -5.66 19.32 3.86
CA ASP A 30 -4.41 18.79 3.30
C ASP A 30 -3.49 19.96 2.94
N ARG A 31 -2.19 19.79 3.14
CA ARG A 31 -1.18 20.77 2.70
C ARG A 31 -1.04 20.84 1.18
N ASP A 32 -1.47 19.81 0.46
CA ASP A 32 -1.48 19.73 -1.00
C ASP A 32 -2.76 20.39 -1.55
N PRO A 33 -2.63 21.45 -2.37
CA PRO A 33 -3.80 22.16 -2.92
C PRO A 33 -4.57 21.35 -3.97
N GLY A 34 -4.03 20.23 -4.44
CA GLY A 34 -4.60 19.41 -5.51
C GLY A 34 -3.99 19.71 -6.89
N PRO A 35 -4.58 19.13 -7.94
CA PRO A 35 -4.12 19.35 -9.31
C PRO A 35 -4.30 20.82 -9.74
N ALA A 36 -3.31 21.32 -10.47
CA ALA A 36 -3.40 22.65 -11.10
C ALA A 36 -4.45 22.65 -12.23
N THR A 37 -4.84 23.84 -12.67
CA THR A 37 -5.86 24.02 -13.73
C THR A 37 -5.48 23.41 -15.06
N ASP A 38 -4.18 23.30 -15.38
CA ASP A 38 -3.64 22.60 -16.55
C ASP A 38 -3.57 21.08 -16.36
N GLY A 39 -4.01 20.57 -15.22
CA GLY A 39 -3.99 19.17 -14.87
C GLY A 39 -2.65 18.66 -14.34
N ALA A 40 -1.61 19.49 -14.24
CA ALA A 40 -0.36 19.10 -13.61
C ALA A 40 -0.58 18.88 -12.11
N TRP A 41 -0.02 17.79 -11.59
CA TRP A 41 -0.10 17.49 -10.17
C TRP A 41 1.12 16.73 -9.69
N LYS A 42 1.81 17.31 -8.71
CA LYS A 42 2.93 16.67 -8.02
C LYS A 42 2.71 16.82 -6.51
N ARG A 43 2.48 15.72 -5.83
CA ARG A 43 2.24 15.72 -4.39
C ARG A 43 3.56 15.73 -3.63
N ALA A 44 3.97 16.91 -3.15
CA ALA A 44 5.13 17.01 -2.27
C ALA A 44 4.88 16.23 -0.97
N GLY A 45 5.87 15.40 -0.55
CA GLY A 45 5.76 14.57 0.64
C GLY A 45 4.98 13.26 0.49
N VAL A 46 4.48 12.94 -0.71
CA VAL A 46 3.93 11.63 -1.06
C VAL A 46 4.91 10.93 -2.00
N MET A 47 5.98 10.35 -1.43
CA MET A 47 7.06 9.69 -2.18
C MET A 47 6.52 8.68 -3.20
N GLN A 48 5.45 7.97 -2.84
CA GLN A 48 4.86 6.90 -3.67
C GLN A 48 3.91 7.40 -4.77
N PHE A 49 3.75 8.72 -4.98
CA PHE A 49 2.73 9.26 -5.89
C PHE A 49 2.88 8.80 -7.34
N GLU A 50 4.13 8.65 -7.81
CA GLU A 50 4.44 8.22 -9.18
C GLU A 50 4.92 6.77 -9.28
N HIS A 51 5.03 6.05 -8.15
CA HIS A 51 5.46 4.65 -8.11
C HIS A 51 4.33 3.67 -8.47
N ALA A 52 4.72 2.41 -8.69
CA ALA A 52 3.79 1.31 -8.94
C ALA A 52 2.77 1.13 -7.80
N HIS A 53 1.51 0.89 -8.15
CA HIS A 53 0.43 0.60 -7.21
C HIS A 53 -0.47 -0.51 -7.72
N GLY A 54 -0.87 -1.42 -6.81
CA GLY A 54 -1.89 -2.43 -7.05
C GLY A 54 -3.25 -2.00 -6.48
N TRP A 55 -4.31 -2.13 -7.27
CA TRP A 55 -5.69 -1.82 -6.86
C TRP A 55 -6.50 -3.10 -6.83
N ARG A 56 -6.35 -3.82 -5.74
CA ARG A 56 -6.92 -5.14 -5.51
C ARG A 56 -8.45 -5.13 -5.47
N PRO A 57 -9.14 -6.29 -5.60
CA PRO A 57 -10.60 -6.36 -5.54
C PRO A 57 -11.22 -5.73 -4.30
N GLN A 58 -10.58 -5.84 -3.14
CA GLN A 58 -11.06 -5.25 -1.88
C GLN A 58 -11.11 -3.70 -1.96
N VAL A 59 -10.21 -3.09 -2.74
CA VAL A 59 -10.24 -1.64 -3.01
C VAL A 59 -11.47 -1.29 -3.84
N VAL A 60 -11.70 -2.01 -4.94
CA VAL A 60 -12.85 -1.78 -5.83
C VAL A 60 -14.17 -1.99 -5.09
N GLN A 61 -14.28 -3.05 -4.29
CA GLN A 61 -15.45 -3.33 -3.46
C GLN A 61 -15.73 -2.19 -2.47
N SER A 62 -14.68 -1.68 -1.80
CA SER A 62 -14.82 -0.57 -0.87
C SER A 62 -15.25 0.72 -1.57
N LEU A 63 -14.64 1.03 -2.71
CA LEU A 63 -14.99 2.20 -3.51
C LEU A 63 -16.45 2.14 -3.99
N ARG A 64 -16.90 0.99 -4.51
CA ARG A 64 -18.30 0.83 -4.94
C ARG A 64 -19.30 0.98 -3.82
N ALA A 65 -18.99 0.48 -2.63
CA ALA A 65 -19.87 0.56 -1.49
C ALA A 65 -20.07 2.00 -1.00
N GLU A 66 -18.99 2.80 -0.96
CA GLU A 66 -19.04 4.13 -0.34
C GLU A 66 -19.03 5.29 -1.34
N MET A 67 -18.61 5.06 -2.58
CA MET A 67 -18.49 6.08 -3.63
C MET A 67 -19.12 5.55 -4.95
N PRO A 68 -20.46 5.40 -5.02
CA PRO A 68 -21.15 4.88 -6.20
C PRO A 68 -20.81 5.66 -7.47
N GLY A 69 -20.45 4.94 -8.56
CA GLY A 69 -20.04 5.53 -9.84
C GLY A 69 -18.56 5.89 -9.95
N VAL A 70 -17.80 5.93 -8.84
CA VAL A 70 -16.37 6.29 -8.90
C VAL A 70 -15.52 5.28 -9.68
N VAL A 71 -15.90 4.00 -9.66
CA VAL A 71 -15.19 2.95 -10.42
C VAL A 71 -15.40 3.15 -11.92
N GLU A 72 -16.58 3.57 -12.31
CA GLU A 72 -16.93 3.94 -13.68
C GLU A 72 -16.17 5.21 -14.13
N ASP A 73 -16.06 6.21 -13.24
CA ASP A 73 -15.22 7.40 -13.47
C ASP A 73 -13.73 7.00 -13.66
N LEU A 74 -13.22 6.04 -12.88
CA LEU A 74 -11.87 5.50 -13.03
C LEU A 74 -11.68 4.81 -14.38
N HIS A 75 -12.64 4.02 -14.84
CA HIS A 75 -12.59 3.42 -16.18
C HIS A 75 -12.64 4.47 -17.28
N ALA A 76 -13.48 5.48 -17.15
CA ALA A 76 -13.52 6.60 -18.08
C ALA A 76 -12.20 7.39 -18.14
N ALA A 77 -11.47 7.46 -17.03
CA ALA A 77 -10.13 8.03 -16.93
C ALA A 77 -9.01 7.10 -17.44
N GLY A 78 -9.36 5.89 -17.90
CA GLY A 78 -8.44 4.95 -18.53
C GLY A 78 -7.94 3.80 -17.64
N ALA A 79 -8.41 3.68 -16.39
CA ALA A 79 -8.10 2.54 -15.55
C ALA A 79 -8.62 1.24 -16.20
N LYS A 80 -7.77 0.23 -16.30
CA LYS A 80 -8.15 -1.06 -16.86
C LYS A 80 -8.87 -1.92 -15.83
N ARG A 81 -9.93 -2.59 -16.29
CA ARG A 81 -10.58 -3.65 -15.52
C ARG A 81 -9.73 -4.92 -15.57
N MET A 82 -9.49 -5.50 -14.41
CA MET A 82 -8.74 -6.73 -14.25
C MET A 82 -9.54 -7.72 -13.40
N HIS A 83 -9.39 -9.01 -13.68
CA HIS A 83 -10.04 -10.07 -12.89
C HIS A 83 -9.01 -11.09 -12.43
N PRO A 84 -9.06 -11.53 -11.16
CA PRO A 84 -8.25 -12.66 -10.71
C PRO A 84 -8.56 -13.90 -11.57
N PRO A 85 -7.57 -14.70 -11.92
CA PRO A 85 -7.81 -15.96 -12.63
C PRO A 85 -8.81 -16.86 -11.87
N GLY A 86 -9.87 -17.29 -12.57
CA GLY A 86 -10.92 -18.13 -12.00
C GLY A 86 -11.96 -17.41 -11.14
N MET A 87 -11.91 -16.07 -11.02
CA MET A 87 -12.82 -15.27 -10.22
C MET A 87 -13.34 -14.07 -11.03
N PRO A 88 -14.10 -14.28 -12.10
CA PRO A 88 -14.55 -13.20 -12.98
C PRO A 88 -15.50 -12.19 -12.31
N GLU A 89 -16.13 -12.57 -11.19
CA GLU A 89 -16.98 -11.71 -10.36
C GLU A 89 -16.17 -10.71 -9.51
N MET A 90 -14.90 -10.96 -9.28
CA MET A 90 -14.01 -10.07 -8.54
C MET A 90 -13.31 -9.12 -9.52
N GLU A 91 -13.48 -7.83 -9.31
CA GLU A 91 -12.84 -6.80 -10.12
C GLU A 91 -11.72 -6.10 -9.35
N ALA A 92 -10.59 -5.94 -10.01
CA ALA A 92 -9.47 -5.10 -9.61
C ALA A 92 -9.18 -4.07 -10.71
N LEU A 93 -8.31 -3.10 -10.44
CA LEU A 93 -7.92 -2.10 -11.41
C LEU A 93 -6.41 -2.16 -11.68
N ALA A 94 -6.03 -1.91 -12.93
CA ALA A 94 -4.67 -1.54 -13.31
C ALA A 94 -4.67 -0.06 -13.71
N ALA A 95 -4.06 0.78 -12.87
CA ALA A 95 -4.00 2.22 -13.07
C ALA A 95 -2.80 2.81 -12.33
N ARG A 96 -2.24 3.89 -12.86
CA ARG A 96 -1.26 4.70 -12.11
C ARG A 96 -1.96 5.41 -10.95
N ARG A 97 -1.26 5.55 -9.85
CA ARG A 97 -1.77 6.23 -8.65
C ARG A 97 -2.21 7.67 -8.95
N THR A 98 -1.47 8.37 -9.80
CA THR A 98 -1.79 9.73 -10.25
C THR A 98 -3.17 9.84 -10.89
N VAL A 99 -3.60 8.84 -11.66
CA VAL A 99 -4.93 8.76 -12.26
C VAL A 99 -5.99 8.53 -11.19
N VAL A 100 -5.76 7.54 -10.32
CA VAL A 100 -6.73 7.17 -9.28
C VAL A 100 -6.94 8.31 -8.28
N GLU A 101 -5.87 8.90 -7.74
CA GLU A 101 -6.01 10.00 -6.77
C GLU A 101 -6.69 11.22 -7.37
N ARG A 102 -6.45 11.52 -8.66
CA ARG A 102 -7.15 12.60 -9.36
C ARG A 102 -8.65 12.34 -9.42
N VAL A 103 -9.06 11.18 -9.89
CA VAL A 103 -10.48 10.81 -10.00
C VAL A 103 -11.16 10.81 -8.63
N LEU A 104 -10.52 10.26 -7.61
CA LEU A 104 -11.05 10.30 -6.23
C LEU A 104 -11.27 11.74 -5.76
N ARG A 105 -10.31 12.64 -6.02
CA ARG A 105 -10.41 14.05 -5.62
C ARG A 105 -11.50 14.80 -6.41
N GLU A 106 -11.61 14.55 -7.70
CA GLU A 106 -12.66 15.13 -8.56
C GLU A 106 -14.05 14.63 -8.15
N TYR A 107 -14.17 13.35 -7.81
CA TYR A 107 -15.40 12.79 -7.27
C TYR A 107 -15.78 13.45 -5.94
N ALA A 108 -14.84 13.54 -5.01
CA ALA A 108 -15.05 14.17 -3.71
C ALA A 108 -15.41 15.67 -3.82
N ALA A 109 -14.84 16.39 -4.80
CA ALA A 109 -15.14 17.81 -5.02
C ALA A 109 -16.60 18.07 -5.48
N ARG A 110 -17.28 17.02 -6.03
CA ARG A 110 -18.69 17.10 -6.42
C ARG A 110 -19.65 16.71 -5.31
N GLN A 111 -19.11 16.19 -4.18
CA GLN A 111 -19.93 15.71 -3.08
C GLN A 111 -20.44 16.85 -2.21
N GLU A 112 -21.76 16.99 -2.11
CA GLU A 112 -22.39 17.93 -1.20
C GLU A 112 -21.98 17.67 0.25
N GLY A 113 -21.79 18.73 1.04
CA GLY A 113 -21.38 18.64 2.44
C GLY A 113 -19.86 18.40 2.64
N LEU A 114 -19.06 18.30 1.55
CA LEU A 114 -17.62 18.15 1.62
C LEU A 114 -16.89 19.40 1.14
N VAL A 115 -16.02 19.94 2.00
CA VAL A 115 -15.21 21.14 1.73
C VAL A 115 -13.73 20.80 1.84
N TRP A 116 -12.92 21.41 0.98
CA TRP A 116 -11.47 21.33 1.02
C TRP A 116 -10.86 22.57 1.62
N ARG A 117 -9.92 22.39 2.56
CA ARG A 117 -9.07 23.44 3.08
C ARG A 117 -7.60 23.08 2.85
N THR A 118 -6.89 23.90 2.07
CA THR A 118 -5.44 23.80 1.98
C THR A 118 -4.84 24.40 3.24
N GLY A 119 -3.98 23.65 3.96
CA GLY A 119 -3.32 24.12 5.17
C GLY A 119 -2.50 23.01 5.82
N GLN A 120 -1.58 23.42 6.68
CA GLN A 120 -0.79 22.49 7.48
C GLN A 120 -1.56 22.17 8.78
N VAL A 121 -1.80 20.88 9.02
CA VAL A 121 -2.29 20.42 10.31
C VAL A 121 -1.11 20.37 11.28
N ASP A 122 -1.17 21.17 12.35
CA ASP A 122 -0.12 21.31 13.35
C ASP A 122 -0.36 20.40 14.56
N GLY A 123 -1.64 20.06 14.83
CA GLY A 123 -2.00 19.22 15.97
C GLY A 123 -3.49 18.96 16.08
N ILE A 124 -3.88 18.34 17.20
CA ILE A 124 -5.26 18.03 17.56
C ILE A 124 -5.62 18.89 18.76
N ALA A 125 -6.74 19.59 18.68
CA ALA A 125 -7.30 20.32 19.82
C ALA A 125 -8.04 19.32 20.73
N VAL A 126 -7.64 19.23 21.99
CA VAL A 126 -8.26 18.36 23.00
C VAL A 126 -8.66 19.16 24.21
N THR A 127 -9.89 18.98 24.70
CA THR A 127 -10.39 19.59 25.93
C THR A 127 -11.10 18.52 26.75
N ASP A 128 -10.68 18.32 27.98
CA ASP A 128 -11.27 17.36 28.93
C ASP A 128 -11.39 15.93 28.35
N GLY A 129 -10.35 15.48 27.62
CA GLY A 129 -10.31 14.15 26.99
C GLY A 129 -11.13 14.01 25.71
N VAL A 130 -11.69 15.10 25.18
CA VAL A 130 -12.46 15.14 23.93
C VAL A 130 -11.64 15.85 22.86
N ALA A 131 -11.50 15.23 21.68
CA ALA A 131 -10.94 15.90 20.51
C ALA A 131 -11.98 16.87 19.95
N THR A 132 -11.72 18.16 20.13
CA THR A 132 -12.63 19.24 19.75
C THR A 132 -12.34 19.79 18.35
N GLY A 133 -11.31 19.28 17.68
CA GLY A 133 -10.97 19.66 16.32
C GLY A 133 -9.48 19.55 15.97
N LEU A 134 -9.07 20.30 14.96
CA LEU A 134 -7.69 20.37 14.45
C LEU A 134 -7.11 21.78 14.65
N VAL A 135 -5.82 21.84 14.94
CA VAL A 135 -5.04 23.07 14.81
C VAL A 135 -4.45 23.11 13.39
N VAL A 136 -4.77 24.13 12.63
CA VAL A 136 -4.40 24.28 11.21
C VAL A 136 -3.82 25.67 10.98
N ASP A 137 -2.55 25.75 10.59
CA ASP A 137 -1.82 27.03 10.40
C ASP A 137 -1.91 27.95 11.64
N GLY A 138 -1.91 27.35 12.85
CA GLY A 138 -2.04 28.02 14.12
C GLY A 138 -3.47 28.31 14.59
N ASP A 139 -4.49 28.15 13.74
CA ASP A 139 -5.90 28.35 14.07
C ASP A 139 -6.60 27.04 14.45
N THR A 140 -7.54 27.10 15.39
CA THR A 140 -8.34 25.92 15.76
C THR A 140 -9.62 25.86 14.92
N LEU A 141 -9.78 24.75 14.18
CA LEU A 141 -11.03 24.34 13.54
C LEU A 141 -11.77 23.39 14.47
N VAL A 142 -13.03 23.68 14.75
CA VAL A 142 -13.84 22.91 15.69
C VAL A 142 -14.71 21.88 14.96
N ALA A 143 -14.77 20.67 15.48
CA ALA A 143 -15.61 19.57 14.99
C ALA A 143 -16.08 18.64 16.10
N ASP A 144 -17.11 17.85 15.79
CA ASP A 144 -17.64 16.81 16.67
C ASP A 144 -16.81 15.51 16.52
N VAL A 145 -16.26 15.28 15.31
CA VAL A 145 -15.43 14.12 14.95
C VAL A 145 -14.18 14.57 14.20
N THR A 146 -13.03 14.05 14.62
CA THR A 146 -11.73 14.30 13.99
C THR A 146 -11.12 12.98 13.52
N VAL A 147 -10.82 12.90 12.22
CA VAL A 147 -10.18 11.72 11.60
C VAL A 147 -8.78 12.08 11.14
N VAL A 148 -7.78 11.33 11.57
CA VAL A 148 -6.38 11.48 11.18
C VAL A 148 -6.03 10.45 10.10
N ALA A 149 -5.84 10.93 8.88
CA ALA A 149 -5.45 10.17 7.69
C ALA A 149 -4.16 10.72 7.03
N THR A 150 -3.26 11.26 7.85
CA THR A 150 -2.08 12.04 7.44
C THR A 150 -0.92 11.18 6.93
N GLY A 151 -1.09 9.85 6.88
CA GLY A 151 -0.11 8.94 6.34
C GLY A 151 1.02 8.57 7.31
N ARG A 152 1.99 7.82 6.82
CA ARG A 152 3.02 7.14 7.62
C ARG A 152 4.05 8.05 8.31
N ALA A 153 4.30 9.22 7.77
CA ALA A 153 5.33 10.13 8.26
C ALA A 153 4.79 11.18 9.23
N SER A 154 3.52 11.10 9.60
CA SER A 154 2.88 12.04 10.51
C SER A 154 3.07 11.65 11.96
N HIS A 155 3.33 12.63 12.79
CA HIS A 155 3.39 12.51 14.25
C HIS A 155 2.18 13.16 14.95
N ILE A 156 1.18 13.59 14.16
CA ILE A 156 -0.02 14.25 14.68
C ILE A 156 -0.80 13.27 15.54
N GLY A 157 -1.02 13.64 16.81
CA GLY A 157 -1.75 12.84 17.79
C GLY A 157 -0.97 11.63 18.31
N ASP A 158 0.36 11.61 18.18
CA ASP A 158 1.18 10.51 18.70
C ASP A 158 1.06 10.36 20.22
N GLU A 159 0.86 11.44 20.93
CA GLU A 159 0.66 11.50 22.38
C GLU A 159 -0.74 11.02 22.84
N LEU A 160 -1.68 10.88 21.91
CA LEU A 160 -3.09 10.54 22.17
C LEU A 160 -3.41 9.06 21.86
N ARG A 161 -2.42 8.25 21.53
CA ARG A 161 -2.61 6.85 21.14
C ARG A 161 -1.46 5.95 21.58
N GLY A 162 -1.62 4.64 21.37
CA GLY A 162 -0.64 3.63 21.77
C GLY A 162 0.72 3.77 21.09
N PRO A 163 1.74 3.05 21.59
CA PRO A 163 3.06 3.06 21.00
C PRO A 163 3.07 2.42 19.60
N VAL A 164 4.05 2.81 18.78
CA VAL A 164 4.30 2.18 17.49
C VAL A 164 4.96 0.80 17.71
N GLU A 165 4.39 -0.23 17.10
CA GLU A 165 5.04 -1.54 16.91
C GLU A 165 5.75 -1.55 15.54
N GLY A 166 7.00 -2.04 15.48
CA GLY A 166 7.77 -2.15 14.25
C GLY A 166 8.73 -1.00 13.97
N GLY A 167 9.04 -0.80 12.69
CA GLY A 167 10.04 0.19 12.25
C GLY A 167 10.48 -0.02 10.81
N SER A 168 11.76 0.26 10.50
CA SER A 168 12.30 0.07 9.15
C SER A 168 12.11 -1.36 8.66
N CYS A 169 11.66 -1.54 7.42
CA CYS A 169 11.57 -2.85 6.79
C CYS A 169 12.92 -3.33 6.21
N GLY A 170 13.95 -2.48 6.20
CA GLY A 170 15.29 -2.79 5.70
C GLY A 170 15.45 -2.76 4.18
N PHE A 171 14.41 -2.38 3.43
CA PHE A 171 14.43 -2.29 1.98
C PHE A 171 14.39 -0.87 1.46
N SER A 172 15.07 -0.67 0.33
CA SER A 172 14.90 0.44 -0.61
C SER A 172 14.48 -0.12 -1.97
N TYR A 173 13.89 0.71 -2.81
CA TYR A 173 13.59 0.32 -4.18
C TYR A 173 13.75 1.47 -5.16
N VAL A 174 13.89 1.13 -6.42
CA VAL A 174 13.84 2.09 -7.53
C VAL A 174 12.79 1.59 -8.51
N SER A 175 11.97 2.50 -9.01
CA SER A 175 11.01 2.18 -10.06
C SER A 175 11.14 3.14 -11.23
N ARG A 176 10.63 2.71 -12.39
CA ARG A 176 10.52 3.54 -13.59
C ARG A 176 9.28 3.13 -14.35
N VAL A 177 8.55 4.12 -14.87
CA VAL A 177 7.35 3.89 -15.67
C VAL A 177 7.72 3.87 -17.15
N TYR A 178 7.20 2.87 -17.86
CA TYR A 178 7.35 2.71 -19.30
C TYR A 178 5.98 2.75 -19.98
N ARG A 179 5.98 3.13 -21.26
CA ARG A 179 4.81 3.06 -22.15
C ARG A 179 5.12 2.16 -23.33
N ALA A 180 4.16 1.34 -23.71
CA ALA A 180 4.24 0.59 -24.96
C ALA A 180 4.25 1.54 -26.16
N ARG A 181 5.18 1.33 -27.09
CA ARG A 181 5.21 2.04 -28.37
C ARG A 181 4.00 1.65 -29.22
N GLU A 182 3.69 2.46 -30.21
CA GLU A 182 2.60 2.17 -31.15
C GLU A 182 2.72 0.76 -31.75
N GLY A 183 1.61 0.00 -31.74
CA GLY A 183 1.55 -1.37 -32.21
C GLY A 183 2.14 -2.42 -31.24
N GLN A 184 2.67 -2.01 -30.08
CA GLN A 184 3.19 -2.95 -29.07
C GLN A 184 2.17 -3.18 -27.95
N ALA A 185 2.10 -4.43 -27.47
CA ALA A 185 1.29 -4.79 -26.32
C ALA A 185 1.99 -4.37 -25.00
N GLY A 186 1.26 -3.69 -24.12
CA GLY A 186 1.69 -3.42 -22.76
C GLY A 186 1.61 -4.67 -21.85
N TYR A 187 2.01 -4.51 -20.59
CA TYR A 187 1.84 -5.56 -19.58
C TYR A 187 0.35 -5.70 -19.24
N ASP A 188 -0.21 -6.87 -19.49
CA ASP A 188 -1.65 -7.15 -19.36
C ASP A 188 -1.90 -8.46 -18.59
N ARG A 189 -1.33 -8.56 -17.38
CA ARG A 189 -1.52 -9.68 -16.47
C ARG A 189 -2.09 -9.18 -15.15
N PHE A 190 -3.00 -9.96 -14.57
CA PHE A 190 -3.58 -9.64 -13.26
C PHE A 190 -2.50 -9.59 -12.16
N PHE A 191 -1.67 -10.60 -12.08
CA PHE A 191 -0.57 -10.64 -11.13
C PHE A 191 0.65 -9.91 -11.71
N PRO A 192 1.33 -9.08 -10.88
CA PRO A 192 2.65 -8.60 -11.24
C PRO A 192 3.61 -9.78 -11.52
N SER A 193 4.56 -9.58 -12.43
CA SER A 193 5.71 -10.47 -12.50
C SER A 193 6.62 -10.13 -11.34
N PHE A 194 6.72 -11.03 -10.37
CA PHE A 194 7.50 -10.85 -9.15
C PHE A 194 8.56 -11.95 -9.09
N GLU A 195 9.83 -11.58 -9.08
CA GLU A 195 10.94 -12.53 -8.98
C GLU A 195 11.92 -12.11 -7.89
N THR A 196 12.26 -13.06 -7.02
CA THR A 196 13.32 -12.92 -6.02
C THR A 196 14.63 -13.39 -6.62
N GLY A 197 15.52 -12.47 -6.94
CA GLY A 197 16.87 -12.74 -7.39
C GLY A 197 17.86 -12.88 -6.21
N PRO A 198 19.15 -13.17 -6.51
CA PRO A 198 20.18 -13.25 -5.47
C PRO A 198 20.56 -11.86 -4.94
N GLY A 199 19.88 -11.41 -3.87
CA GLY A 199 20.15 -10.12 -3.22
C GLY A 199 19.24 -8.96 -3.64
N TYR A 200 18.24 -9.20 -4.48
CA TYR A 200 17.26 -8.19 -4.90
C TYR A 200 15.92 -8.82 -5.26
N VAL A 201 14.90 -7.99 -5.40
CA VAL A 201 13.59 -8.38 -5.96
C VAL A 201 13.32 -7.54 -7.19
N SER A 202 12.82 -8.16 -8.25
CA SER A 202 12.35 -7.47 -9.45
C SER A 202 10.85 -7.64 -9.66
N VAL A 203 10.18 -6.54 -10.02
CA VAL A 203 8.72 -6.55 -10.24
C VAL A 203 8.39 -5.82 -11.54
N VAL A 204 7.44 -6.36 -12.30
CA VAL A 204 6.79 -5.67 -13.41
C VAL A 204 5.29 -5.63 -13.15
N MET A 205 4.69 -4.45 -13.21
CA MET A 205 3.28 -4.23 -12.92
C MET A 205 2.63 -3.36 -13.99
N GLY A 206 1.52 -3.83 -14.57
CA GLY A 206 0.75 -3.09 -15.56
C GLY A 206 -0.13 -2.01 -14.96
N HIS A 207 -0.36 -0.95 -15.75
CA HIS A 207 -1.20 0.18 -15.41
C HIS A 207 -2.14 0.56 -16.57
N ASP A 208 -2.73 1.75 -16.49
CA ASP A 208 -3.56 2.38 -17.52
C ASP A 208 -2.76 2.70 -18.81
N ALA A 209 -3.48 2.93 -19.90
CA ALA A 209 -2.96 3.49 -21.16
C ALA A 209 -1.69 2.78 -21.72
N GLY A 210 -1.62 1.45 -21.59
CA GLY A 210 -0.46 0.68 -22.08
C GLY A 210 0.84 0.94 -21.32
N THR A 211 0.75 1.53 -20.13
CA THR A 211 1.91 1.77 -19.26
C THR A 211 2.14 0.61 -18.29
N HIS A 212 3.37 0.47 -17.83
CA HIS A 212 3.75 -0.44 -16.77
C HIS A 212 4.93 0.14 -15.97
N SER A 213 5.08 -0.32 -14.74
CA SER A 213 6.25 -0.01 -13.92
C SER A 213 7.18 -1.21 -13.84
N VAL A 214 8.46 -0.90 -13.87
CA VAL A 214 9.55 -1.82 -13.51
C VAL A 214 10.09 -1.37 -12.16
N VAL A 215 10.24 -2.31 -11.22
CA VAL A 215 10.72 -2.03 -9.86
C VAL A 215 11.87 -2.97 -9.53
N ILE A 216 12.92 -2.45 -8.91
CA ILE A 216 13.99 -3.24 -8.31
C ILE A 216 14.08 -2.85 -6.85
N ALA A 217 13.82 -3.79 -5.94
CA ALA A 217 13.96 -3.62 -4.51
C ALA A 217 15.21 -4.34 -4.00
N TYR A 218 15.91 -3.74 -3.05
CA TYR A 218 17.19 -4.21 -2.54
C TYR A 218 17.39 -3.82 -1.08
N PRO A 219 18.29 -4.45 -0.32
CA PRO A 219 18.60 -4.05 1.06
C PRO A 219 19.02 -2.60 1.14
N SER A 220 18.48 -1.86 2.11
CA SER A 220 18.73 -0.40 2.24
C SER A 220 20.18 -0.05 2.52
N ASP A 221 20.96 -0.98 3.08
CA ASP A 221 22.37 -0.88 3.43
C ASP A 221 23.32 -1.38 2.31
N ALA A 222 22.77 -1.88 1.19
CA ALA A 222 23.55 -2.30 0.03
C ALA A 222 24.04 -1.08 -0.78
N GLU A 223 25.16 -0.49 -0.37
CA GLU A 223 25.75 0.71 -0.99
C GLU A 223 26.08 0.50 -2.47
N GLU A 224 26.45 -0.73 -2.87
CA GLU A 224 26.76 -1.12 -4.23
C GLU A 224 25.58 -0.97 -5.20
N PHE A 225 24.35 -0.93 -4.68
CA PHE A 225 23.12 -0.76 -5.48
C PHE A 225 22.64 0.71 -5.55
N THR A 226 23.35 1.66 -4.95
CA THR A 226 22.96 3.08 -4.98
C THR A 226 22.89 3.64 -6.41
N THR A 227 23.70 3.13 -7.33
CA THR A 227 23.69 3.50 -8.75
C THR A 227 22.35 3.21 -9.43
N LEU A 228 21.55 2.26 -8.94
CA LEU A 228 20.19 2.00 -9.41
C LEU A 228 19.28 3.24 -9.34
N ARG A 229 19.60 4.22 -8.50
CA ARG A 229 18.84 5.48 -8.35
C ARG A 229 19.06 6.43 -9.54
N THR A 230 19.93 6.09 -10.46
CA THR A 230 20.17 6.85 -11.71
C THR A 230 19.49 6.14 -12.88
N ASN A 231 19.12 6.91 -13.92
CA ASN A 231 18.56 6.34 -15.15
C ASN A 231 19.50 5.29 -15.77
N ASP A 232 20.77 5.63 -15.85
CA ASP A 232 21.81 4.80 -16.46
C ASP A 232 22.02 3.49 -15.68
N GLY A 233 22.11 3.57 -14.34
CA GLY A 233 22.23 2.39 -13.50
C GLY A 233 21.00 1.47 -13.61
N GLN A 234 19.79 2.04 -13.65
CA GLN A 234 18.59 1.25 -13.83
C GLN A 234 18.51 0.62 -15.23
N ASP A 235 18.90 1.34 -16.29
CA ASP A 235 18.98 0.80 -17.65
C ASP A 235 19.98 -0.36 -17.73
N ARG A 236 21.13 -0.28 -17.07
CA ARG A 236 22.11 -1.39 -16.98
C ARG A 236 21.54 -2.60 -16.26
N ALA A 237 20.91 -2.41 -15.11
CA ALA A 237 20.26 -3.50 -14.37
C ALA A 237 19.17 -4.20 -15.21
N CYS A 238 18.34 -3.41 -15.89
CA CYS A 238 17.27 -3.95 -16.74
C CYS A 238 17.77 -4.79 -17.92
N ARG A 239 19.01 -4.61 -18.37
CA ARG A 239 19.62 -5.43 -19.42
C ARG A 239 20.11 -6.81 -18.96
N VAL A 240 20.28 -7.01 -17.64
CA VAL A 240 20.85 -8.24 -17.07
C VAL A 240 19.89 -9.00 -16.17
N ILE A 241 18.82 -8.38 -15.68
CA ILE A 241 17.79 -9.03 -14.85
C ILE A 241 16.74 -9.66 -15.77
N PRO A 242 16.62 -11.02 -15.84
CA PRO A 242 15.80 -11.71 -16.84
C PRO A 242 14.32 -11.28 -16.83
N ASN A 243 13.73 -11.09 -15.64
CA ASN A 243 12.35 -10.65 -15.50
C ASN A 243 12.08 -9.29 -16.13
N LEU A 244 13.09 -8.41 -16.21
CA LEU A 244 12.94 -7.03 -16.66
C LEU A 244 13.23 -6.84 -18.16
N ILE A 245 14.12 -7.67 -18.73
CA ILE A 245 14.56 -7.56 -20.13
C ILE A 245 13.39 -7.42 -21.12
N PRO A 246 12.33 -8.26 -21.08
CA PRO A 246 11.25 -8.19 -22.06
C PRO A 246 10.40 -6.91 -21.95
N TRP A 247 10.46 -6.21 -20.80
CA TRP A 247 9.60 -5.07 -20.46
C TRP A 247 10.33 -3.73 -20.51
N THR A 248 11.62 -3.74 -20.85
CA THR A 248 12.46 -2.54 -20.98
C THR A 248 13.15 -2.45 -22.33
N ASP A 249 12.81 -3.34 -23.28
CA ASP A 249 13.32 -3.32 -24.64
C ASP A 249 12.95 -1.98 -25.33
N PRO A 250 13.92 -1.16 -25.73
CA PRO A 250 13.69 0.17 -26.31
C PRO A 250 12.96 0.12 -27.66
N ASN A 251 12.93 -1.05 -28.35
CA ASN A 251 12.14 -1.21 -29.58
C ASN A 251 10.65 -1.36 -29.27
N ARG A 252 10.29 -1.76 -28.08
CA ARG A 252 8.92 -2.03 -27.65
C ARG A 252 8.37 -0.98 -26.68
N PHE A 253 9.23 -0.42 -25.86
CA PHE A 253 8.82 0.46 -24.76
C PHE A 253 9.67 1.72 -24.71
N GLU A 254 9.06 2.80 -24.26
CA GLU A 254 9.75 4.06 -23.97
C GLU A 254 9.57 4.45 -22.50
N PRO A 255 10.62 4.94 -21.82
CA PRO A 255 10.50 5.41 -20.46
C PRO A 255 9.70 6.72 -20.40
N LEU A 256 8.71 6.79 -19.50
CA LEU A 256 7.93 8.00 -19.22
C LEU A 256 8.51 8.82 -18.07
N THR A 257 9.23 8.17 -17.16
CA THR A 257 9.86 8.82 -16.00
C THR A 257 11.36 8.56 -16.00
N GLY A 258 12.08 9.32 -15.21
CA GLY A 258 13.40 8.92 -14.74
C GLY A 258 13.30 7.78 -13.73
N ALA A 259 14.45 7.38 -13.19
CA ALA A 259 14.53 6.48 -12.06
C ALA A 259 13.95 7.17 -10.82
N LEU A 260 12.91 6.58 -10.25
CA LEU A 260 12.20 7.07 -9.07
C LEU A 260 12.69 6.27 -7.86
N ALA A 261 13.44 6.89 -6.99
CA ALA A 261 13.96 6.26 -5.78
C ALA A 261 12.91 6.28 -4.65
N GLY A 262 12.69 5.12 -4.04
CA GLY A 262 11.88 4.94 -2.85
C GLY A 262 12.71 4.37 -1.70
N GLY A 263 12.61 4.97 -0.53
CA GLY A 263 13.32 4.55 0.66
C GLY A 263 12.57 4.88 1.94
N HIS A 264 13.23 4.66 3.09
CA HIS A 264 12.62 4.85 4.41
C HIS A 264 11.29 4.10 4.53
N LEU A 265 11.27 2.88 3.99
CA LEU A 265 10.10 2.00 4.07
C LEU A 265 9.99 1.42 5.47
N THR A 266 8.76 1.32 5.96
CA THR A 266 8.48 0.83 7.29
C THR A 266 7.40 -0.24 7.27
N ASN A 267 7.53 -1.21 8.18
CA ASN A 267 6.43 -2.03 8.65
C ASN A 267 6.09 -1.52 10.04
N THR A 268 4.97 -0.84 10.19
CA THR A 268 4.51 -0.31 11.47
C THR A 268 3.04 -0.62 11.69
N TYR A 269 2.67 -0.80 12.95
CA TYR A 269 1.32 -1.03 13.39
C TYR A 269 1.06 -0.25 14.68
N ARG A 270 -0.13 0.36 14.81
CA ARG A 270 -0.45 1.20 15.96
C ARG A 270 -1.97 1.29 16.19
N LEU A 271 -2.39 0.97 17.39
CA LEU A 271 -3.79 1.09 17.83
C LEU A 271 -4.15 2.52 18.23
N GLN A 272 -5.48 2.79 18.31
CA GLN A 272 -6.03 4.05 18.81
C GLN A 272 -5.69 4.27 20.28
N GLY A 273 -5.67 3.18 21.08
CA GLY A 273 -5.34 3.23 22.50
C GLY A 273 -6.33 2.57 23.45
N PRO A 274 -7.67 2.52 23.22
CA PRO A 274 -8.61 1.92 24.17
C PRO A 274 -8.32 0.45 24.47
N ALA A 275 -7.99 -0.35 23.45
CA ALA A 275 -7.62 -1.75 23.61
C ALA A 275 -6.35 -1.96 24.44
N LEU A 276 -5.55 -0.91 24.65
CA LEU A 276 -4.35 -0.90 25.50
C LEU A 276 -4.62 -0.34 26.89
N GLY A 277 -5.90 -0.04 27.23
CA GLY A 277 -6.29 0.57 28.50
C GLY A 277 -5.90 2.04 28.62
N LEU A 278 -5.57 2.70 27.53
CA LEU A 278 -5.29 4.14 27.49
C LEU A 278 -6.62 4.91 27.39
N PRO A 279 -6.79 6.06 28.07
CA PRO A 279 -7.97 6.88 27.87
C PRO A 279 -8.01 7.40 26.44
N PRO A 280 -9.07 7.11 25.67
CA PRO A 280 -9.19 7.63 24.32
C PRO A 280 -9.47 9.13 24.36
N ALA A 281 -8.99 9.87 23.38
CA ALA A 281 -9.54 11.17 23.10
C ALA A 281 -10.86 10.95 22.33
N ARG A 282 -12.02 11.17 22.99
CA ARG A 282 -13.34 10.98 22.38
C ARG A 282 -13.45 11.74 21.06
N GLY A 283 -14.06 11.14 20.06
CA GLY A 283 -14.23 11.77 18.75
C GLY A 283 -12.97 11.84 17.90
N LEU A 284 -11.87 11.19 18.30
CA LEU A 284 -10.63 11.10 17.54
C LEU A 284 -10.44 9.69 16.98
N TYR A 285 -10.18 9.60 15.67
CA TYR A 285 -9.97 8.35 14.98
C TYR A 285 -8.78 8.40 14.03
N PHE A 286 -8.02 7.32 13.96
CA PHE A 286 -6.91 7.17 13.01
C PHE A 286 -7.26 6.15 11.94
N VAL A 287 -6.99 6.48 10.68
CA VAL A 287 -7.24 5.58 9.54
C VAL A 287 -6.05 5.61 8.55
N GLY A 288 -5.98 4.60 7.71
CA GLY A 288 -4.94 4.54 6.69
C GLY A 288 -3.55 4.24 7.26
N ASP A 289 -2.52 4.75 6.60
CA ASP A 289 -1.11 4.53 6.99
C ASP A 289 -0.77 5.08 8.39
N ALA A 290 -1.66 5.86 8.99
CA ALA A 290 -1.54 6.25 10.39
C ALA A 290 -1.73 5.06 11.35
N VAL A 291 -2.42 4.00 10.93
CA VAL A 291 -2.65 2.78 11.72
C VAL A 291 -1.66 1.68 11.35
N MET A 292 -1.48 1.43 10.06
CA MET A 292 -0.59 0.36 9.61
C MET A 292 0.11 0.74 8.32
N THR A 293 1.42 0.51 8.30
CA THR A 293 2.21 0.52 7.05
C THR A 293 2.88 -0.83 6.85
N THR A 294 3.02 -1.26 5.62
CA THR A 294 3.86 -2.40 5.25
C THR A 294 4.73 -2.04 4.05
N ASN A 295 5.80 -2.78 3.87
CA ASN A 295 6.59 -2.73 2.64
C ASN A 295 5.65 -2.83 1.42
N PRO A 296 5.72 -1.90 0.45
CA PRO A 296 4.78 -1.84 -0.67
C PRO A 296 4.91 -2.99 -1.68
N ALA A 297 5.93 -3.86 -1.56
CA ALA A 297 6.22 -4.92 -2.52
C ALA A 297 5.01 -5.82 -2.85
N ALA A 298 4.14 -6.12 -1.88
CA ALA A 298 2.95 -6.93 -2.10
C ALA A 298 1.70 -6.14 -2.51
N GLY A 299 1.72 -4.80 -2.50
CA GLY A 299 0.61 -3.94 -2.89
C GLY A 299 -0.68 -4.17 -2.09
N ARG A 300 -0.59 -4.32 -0.75
CA ARG A 300 -1.70 -4.75 0.11
C ARG A 300 -2.38 -3.64 0.91
N ASN A 301 -1.66 -2.54 1.22
CA ASN A 301 -2.12 -1.58 2.22
C ASN A 301 -3.53 -1.07 1.95
N LEU A 302 -3.84 -0.55 0.77
CA LEU A 302 -5.19 -0.01 0.49
C LEU A 302 -6.29 -1.08 0.54
N ALA A 303 -5.96 -2.32 0.18
CA ALA A 303 -6.90 -3.44 0.28
C ALA A 303 -7.26 -3.82 1.74
N LEU A 304 -6.46 -3.40 2.70
CA LEU A 304 -6.68 -3.56 4.14
C LEU A 304 -7.25 -2.30 4.77
N LEU A 305 -6.74 -1.14 4.38
CA LEU A 305 -7.04 0.13 5.03
C LEU A 305 -8.38 0.74 4.61
N LEU A 306 -8.88 0.46 3.40
CA LEU A 306 -10.24 0.89 3.02
C LEU A 306 -11.33 0.08 3.75
N PRO A 307 -11.25 -1.26 3.87
CA PRO A 307 -12.15 -2.02 4.75
C PRO A 307 -12.10 -1.56 6.22
N HIS A 308 -10.92 -1.22 6.74
CA HIS A 308 -10.78 -0.64 8.08
C HIS A 308 -11.54 0.69 8.21
N ALA A 309 -11.38 1.60 7.24
CA ALA A 309 -12.14 2.85 7.22
C ALA A 309 -13.66 2.61 7.09
N ARG A 310 -14.09 1.59 6.35
CA ARG A 310 -15.51 1.19 6.26
C ARG A 310 -16.06 0.69 7.61
N HIS A 311 -15.24 -0.03 8.36
CA HIS A 311 -15.64 -0.46 9.71
C HIS A 311 -15.87 0.75 10.63
N PHE A 312 -15.00 1.75 10.58
CA PHE A 312 -15.21 3.03 11.26
C PHE A 312 -16.53 3.71 10.84
N LEU A 313 -16.79 3.78 9.54
CA LEU A 313 -18.02 4.38 9.01
C LEU A 313 -19.28 3.63 9.49
N ALA A 314 -19.24 2.30 9.52
CA ALA A 314 -20.33 1.49 10.04
C ALA A 314 -20.59 1.73 11.53
N ALA A 315 -19.53 1.94 12.32
CA ALA A 315 -19.66 2.30 13.72
C ALA A 315 -20.31 3.70 13.93
N LEU A 316 -20.05 4.65 13.01
CA LEU A 316 -20.72 5.95 13.03
C LEU A 316 -22.21 5.88 12.60
N ASP A 317 -22.60 4.88 11.83
CA ASP A 317 -23.99 4.65 11.40
C ASP A 317 -24.85 4.03 12.50
N ASP A 318 -24.26 3.46 13.55
CA ASP A 318 -24.97 2.85 14.66
C ASP A 318 -25.39 3.91 15.70
N PRO A 319 -26.69 4.23 15.82
CA PRO A 319 -27.17 5.25 16.73
C PRO A 319 -27.04 4.87 18.23
N GLU A 320 -26.81 3.59 18.52
CA GLU A 320 -26.64 3.09 19.88
C GLU A 320 -25.17 3.05 20.32
N GLN A 321 -24.23 3.18 19.36
CA GLN A 321 -22.81 3.16 19.62
C GLN A 321 -22.32 4.58 19.96
N ASP A 322 -21.68 4.73 21.10
CA ASP A 322 -21.03 6.00 21.42
C ASP A 322 -19.64 6.10 20.75
N LEU A 323 -19.03 7.28 20.81
CA LEU A 323 -17.74 7.53 20.15
C LEU A 323 -16.57 6.75 20.80
N ASP A 324 -16.67 6.41 22.08
CA ASP A 324 -15.66 5.59 22.76
C ASP A 324 -15.76 4.13 22.34
N ASP A 325 -16.98 3.60 22.24
CA ASP A 325 -17.26 2.25 21.75
C ASP A 325 -16.82 2.08 20.29
N ALA A 326 -17.03 3.12 19.45
CA ALA A 326 -16.56 3.12 18.07
C ALA A 326 -15.02 3.03 17.97
N SER A 327 -14.29 3.72 18.85
CA SER A 327 -12.83 3.63 18.91
C SER A 327 -12.34 2.26 19.35
N LEU A 328 -13.01 1.65 20.34
CA LEU A 328 -12.71 0.30 20.82
C LEU A 328 -12.99 -0.76 19.76
N ALA A 329 -14.13 -0.64 19.06
CA ALA A 329 -14.50 -1.54 17.96
C ALA A 329 -13.49 -1.45 16.80
N LEU A 330 -12.99 -0.26 16.50
CA LEU A 330 -11.99 -0.04 15.46
C LEU A 330 -10.65 -0.69 15.81
N ASP A 331 -10.20 -0.58 17.06
CA ASP A 331 -8.99 -1.28 17.55
C ASP A 331 -9.17 -2.81 17.52
N ALA A 332 -10.31 -3.33 17.94
CA ALA A 332 -10.59 -4.77 17.91
C ALA A 332 -10.60 -5.33 16.47
N TRP A 333 -11.16 -4.57 15.54
CA TRP A 333 -11.13 -4.93 14.13
C TRP A 333 -9.70 -4.92 13.57
N ALA A 334 -8.91 -3.91 13.90
CA ALA A 334 -7.51 -3.81 13.48
C ALA A 334 -6.66 -4.95 14.03
N GLU A 335 -6.85 -5.37 15.29
CA GLU A 335 -6.18 -6.53 15.88
C GLU A 335 -6.50 -7.83 15.12
N MET A 336 -7.75 -8.00 14.70
CA MET A 336 -8.20 -9.21 14.01
C MET A 336 -7.79 -9.24 12.54
N HIS A 337 -7.83 -8.10 11.83
CA HIS A 337 -7.72 -8.07 10.38
C HIS A 337 -6.46 -7.38 9.84
N LEU A 338 -5.87 -6.42 10.56
CA LEU A 338 -4.66 -5.73 10.12
C LEU A 338 -3.39 -6.35 10.70
N ARG A 339 -3.39 -6.63 12.00
CA ARG A 339 -2.19 -7.11 12.71
C ARG A 339 -1.62 -8.42 12.17
N PRO A 340 -2.44 -9.43 11.75
CA PRO A 340 -1.91 -10.63 11.12
C PRO A 340 -1.10 -10.32 9.84
N TRP A 341 -1.61 -9.43 8.98
CA TRP A 341 -0.91 -8.99 7.77
C TRP A 341 0.35 -8.18 8.05
N TYR A 342 0.32 -7.32 9.07
CA TYR A 342 1.51 -6.59 9.52
C TYR A 342 2.62 -7.56 9.95
N ARG A 343 2.27 -8.56 10.80
CA ARG A 343 3.22 -9.56 11.29
C ARG A 343 3.77 -10.43 10.16
N ASP A 344 2.92 -10.87 9.26
CA ASP A 344 3.29 -11.64 8.07
C ASP A 344 4.32 -10.90 7.21
N HIS A 345 4.07 -9.60 6.98
CA HIS A 345 4.98 -8.75 6.20
C HIS A 345 6.32 -8.50 6.92
N ALA A 346 6.28 -8.19 8.20
CA ALA A 346 7.48 -7.97 8.98
C ALA A 346 8.35 -9.25 9.07
N HIS A 347 7.70 -10.42 9.16
CA HIS A 347 8.38 -11.71 9.11
C HIS A 347 8.98 -11.96 7.73
N TRP A 348 8.23 -11.77 6.65
CA TRP A 348 8.72 -11.92 5.28
C TRP A 348 9.96 -11.05 5.01
N ASP A 349 9.89 -9.76 5.29
CA ASP A 349 11.01 -8.85 5.06
C ASP A 349 12.26 -9.25 5.84
N ARG A 350 12.11 -9.56 7.14
CA ARG A 350 13.23 -10.00 7.99
C ARG A 350 13.90 -11.25 7.45
N THR A 351 13.11 -12.24 7.04
CA THR A 351 13.63 -13.52 6.55
C THR A 351 14.22 -13.41 5.14
N LEU A 352 13.67 -12.53 4.30
CA LEU A 352 14.22 -12.25 2.97
C LEU A 352 15.58 -11.55 3.06
N LEU A 353 15.73 -10.55 3.95
CA LEU A 353 17.02 -9.90 4.21
C LEU A 353 18.08 -10.89 4.73
N ARG A 354 17.71 -11.82 5.61
CA ARG A 354 18.61 -12.89 6.06
C ARG A 354 19.09 -13.75 4.89
N ARG A 355 18.20 -14.13 3.98
CA ARG A 355 18.57 -14.89 2.76
C ARG A 355 19.46 -14.10 1.82
N PHE A 356 19.22 -12.79 1.69
CA PHE A 356 20.08 -11.91 0.91
C PHE A 356 21.49 -11.75 1.53
N ALA A 357 21.59 -11.87 2.84
CA ALA A 357 22.87 -11.94 3.55
C ALA A 357 23.55 -13.34 3.49
N GLY A 358 23.01 -14.28 2.69
CA GLY A 358 23.57 -15.63 2.50
C GLY A 358 23.22 -16.64 3.59
N LEU A 359 22.29 -16.33 4.50
CA LEU A 359 21.80 -17.26 5.49
C LEU A 359 20.71 -18.17 4.91
N ASP A 360 20.67 -19.43 5.33
CA ASP A 360 19.61 -20.35 4.93
C ASP A 360 18.27 -20.04 5.62
N ILE A 361 17.20 -20.67 5.14
CA ILE A 361 15.85 -20.59 5.72
C ILE A 361 15.90 -21.23 7.12
N ASP A 362 15.42 -20.49 8.11
CA ASP A 362 15.36 -20.97 9.50
C ASP A 362 14.16 -21.90 9.69
N LEU A 363 14.41 -23.20 9.78
CA LEU A 363 13.37 -24.21 9.95
C LEU A 363 12.83 -24.28 11.40
N SER A 364 13.39 -23.55 12.35
CA SER A 364 12.87 -23.42 13.71
C SER A 364 11.81 -22.32 13.85
N ASP A 365 11.76 -21.40 12.89
CA ASP A 365 10.76 -20.33 12.81
C ASP A 365 9.64 -20.71 11.81
N ARG A 366 8.59 -19.90 11.72
CA ARG A 366 7.56 -20.00 10.68
C ARG A 366 8.19 -19.91 9.30
N ILE A 367 7.76 -20.77 8.37
CA ILE A 367 8.27 -20.68 7.00
C ILE A 367 7.78 -19.38 6.34
N PRO A 368 8.68 -18.59 5.72
CA PRO A 368 8.31 -17.34 5.09
C PRO A 368 7.25 -17.52 3.99
N PRO A 369 6.28 -16.60 3.85
CA PRO A 369 5.16 -16.76 2.93
C PRO A 369 5.61 -16.84 1.47
N ASP A 370 6.65 -16.15 1.07
CA ASP A 370 7.21 -16.23 -0.28
C ASP A 370 7.85 -17.60 -0.58
N VAL A 371 8.43 -18.26 0.43
CA VAL A 371 8.95 -19.62 0.31
C VAL A 371 7.82 -20.63 0.15
N ILE A 372 6.73 -20.48 0.93
CA ILE A 372 5.54 -21.31 0.79
C ILE A 372 4.93 -21.16 -0.61
N VAL A 373 4.79 -19.92 -1.09
CA VAL A 373 4.27 -19.65 -2.43
C VAL A 373 5.18 -20.22 -3.52
N ALA A 374 6.51 -20.12 -3.37
CA ALA A 374 7.45 -20.67 -4.33
C ALA A 374 7.38 -22.21 -4.42
N ALA A 375 6.99 -22.89 -3.35
CA ALA A 375 6.90 -24.36 -3.33
C ALA A 375 5.82 -24.92 -4.27
N ILE A 376 4.92 -24.09 -4.83
CA ILE A 376 3.97 -24.48 -5.88
C ILE A 376 4.70 -25.14 -7.08
N GLU A 377 5.92 -24.72 -7.36
CA GLU A 377 6.69 -25.27 -8.52
C GLU A 377 7.06 -26.75 -8.37
N VAL A 378 7.04 -27.29 -7.14
CA VAL A 378 7.37 -28.68 -6.84
C VAL A 378 6.22 -29.45 -6.17
N ASP A 379 5.18 -28.74 -5.70
CA ASP A 379 3.99 -29.36 -5.11
C ASP A 379 2.74 -28.51 -5.41
N GLU A 380 1.95 -28.94 -6.40
CA GLU A 380 0.72 -28.24 -6.81
C GLU A 380 -0.38 -28.20 -5.76
N SER A 381 -0.34 -29.07 -4.72
CA SER A 381 -1.33 -29.06 -3.66
C SER A 381 -1.33 -27.75 -2.82
N ILE A 382 -0.24 -26.99 -2.89
CA ILE A 382 -0.06 -25.69 -2.22
C ILE A 382 -0.82 -24.57 -2.99
N LYS A 383 -1.07 -24.75 -4.28
CA LYS A 383 -1.62 -23.70 -5.17
C LYS A 383 -2.93 -23.06 -4.69
N PRO A 384 -3.94 -23.81 -4.17
CA PRO A 384 -5.17 -23.21 -3.67
C PRO A 384 -4.92 -22.24 -2.49
N TYR A 385 -4.06 -22.63 -1.56
CA TYR A 385 -3.71 -21.83 -0.38
C TYR A 385 -2.94 -20.56 -0.77
N ALA A 386 -1.93 -20.72 -1.60
CA ALA A 386 -1.16 -19.61 -2.12
C ALA A 386 -2.01 -18.65 -2.98
N GLY A 387 -3.00 -19.16 -3.72
CA GLY A 387 -3.97 -18.37 -4.46
C GLY A 387 -4.86 -17.51 -3.53
N MET A 388 -5.40 -18.10 -2.47
CA MET A 388 -6.20 -17.38 -1.46
C MET A 388 -5.37 -16.34 -0.71
N TYR A 389 -4.15 -16.67 -0.32
CA TYR A 389 -3.19 -15.74 0.28
C TYR A 389 -2.85 -14.59 -0.67
N GLY A 390 -2.43 -14.90 -1.90
CA GLY A 390 -2.07 -13.91 -2.92
C GLY A 390 -3.23 -12.99 -3.30
N GLY A 391 -4.45 -13.52 -3.36
CA GLY A 391 -5.70 -12.78 -3.61
C GLY A 391 -6.22 -12.02 -2.39
N MET A 392 -5.67 -12.26 -1.20
CA MET A 392 -6.18 -11.74 0.08
C MET A 392 -7.65 -12.13 0.31
N VAL A 393 -8.04 -13.33 -0.10
CA VAL A 393 -9.39 -13.88 0.12
C VAL A 393 -9.57 -14.35 1.56
N ALA A 394 -8.45 -14.73 2.20
CA ALA A 394 -8.37 -15.07 3.61
C ALA A 394 -7.13 -14.38 4.22
N GLY A 395 -7.00 -14.41 5.55
CA GLY A 395 -5.82 -13.92 6.25
C GLY A 395 -4.57 -14.76 6.00
N PRO A 396 -3.39 -14.32 6.49
CA PRO A 396 -2.13 -15.02 6.24
C PRO A 396 -2.08 -16.45 6.79
N GLU A 397 -2.90 -16.76 7.79
CA GLU A 397 -3.06 -18.09 8.41
C GLU A 397 -3.56 -19.17 7.43
N ILE A 398 -4.06 -18.75 6.27
CA ILE A 398 -4.45 -19.69 5.20
C ILE A 398 -3.28 -20.53 4.70
N LEU A 399 -2.04 -20.09 4.94
CA LEU A 399 -0.83 -20.85 4.58
C LEU A 399 -0.45 -21.91 5.63
N ASP A 400 -0.97 -21.85 6.87
CA ASP A 400 -0.59 -22.74 7.96
C ASP A 400 -0.80 -24.22 7.64
N PRO A 401 -1.91 -24.66 6.99
CA PRO A 401 -2.12 -26.07 6.65
C PRO A 401 -1.06 -26.69 5.73
N VAL A 402 -0.36 -25.88 4.94
CA VAL A 402 0.65 -26.36 3.98
C VAL A 402 2.08 -26.12 4.44
N GLU A 403 2.28 -25.38 5.55
CA GLU A 403 3.62 -25.07 6.08
C GLU A 403 4.41 -26.33 6.40
N GLY A 404 3.80 -27.33 7.04
CA GLY A 404 4.43 -28.61 7.35
C GLY A 404 4.98 -29.32 6.12
N ARG A 405 4.19 -29.31 5.02
CA ARG A 405 4.62 -29.89 3.74
C ARG A 405 5.82 -29.15 3.13
N VAL A 406 5.83 -27.83 3.20
CA VAL A 406 6.96 -27.02 2.71
C VAL A 406 8.21 -27.26 3.56
N ARG A 407 8.06 -27.43 4.88
CA ARG A 407 9.15 -27.77 5.79
C ARG A 407 9.80 -29.11 5.43
N GLU A 408 9.00 -30.14 5.10
CA GLU A 408 9.50 -31.43 4.59
C GLU A 408 10.31 -31.27 3.29
N LEU A 409 9.84 -30.45 2.35
CA LEU A 409 10.56 -30.18 1.10
C LEU A 409 11.92 -29.51 1.37
N LEU A 410 11.95 -28.55 2.31
CA LEU A 410 13.19 -27.87 2.71
C LEU A 410 14.16 -28.83 3.41
N ASP A 411 13.68 -29.73 4.27
CA ASP A 411 14.48 -30.77 4.94
C ASP A 411 15.07 -31.76 3.93
N GLN A 412 14.37 -32.03 2.80
CA GLN A 412 14.85 -32.83 1.69
C GLN A 412 15.82 -32.08 0.77
N GLY A 413 16.14 -30.83 1.09
CA GLY A 413 17.13 -30.01 0.35
C GLY A 413 16.55 -29.13 -0.75
N TRP A 414 15.23 -29.08 -0.95
CA TRP A 414 14.64 -28.12 -1.87
C TRP A 414 14.85 -26.67 -1.37
N ARG A 415 15.12 -25.78 -2.30
CA ARG A 415 15.19 -24.33 -2.05
C ARG A 415 14.50 -23.58 -3.20
N PRO A 416 13.82 -22.44 -2.92
CA PRO A 416 13.28 -21.57 -3.97
C PRO A 416 14.37 -21.15 -4.97
N LYS A 417 14.02 -21.12 -6.24
CA LYS A 417 14.94 -20.60 -7.26
C LYS A 417 15.12 -19.10 -7.10
N THR A 418 16.32 -18.63 -7.31
CA THR A 418 16.69 -17.21 -7.33
C THR A 418 17.28 -16.86 -8.69
N PRO A 419 16.44 -16.64 -9.72
CA PRO A 419 16.91 -16.38 -11.09
C PRO A 419 17.62 -15.03 -11.19
N GLY A 420 18.52 -14.92 -12.18
CA GLY A 420 19.23 -13.70 -12.54
C GLY A 420 20.64 -13.60 -11.98
N PRO A 421 21.32 -12.48 -12.22
CA PRO A 421 22.68 -12.26 -11.80
C PRO A 421 22.77 -12.25 -10.27
N THR A 422 23.88 -12.75 -9.73
CA THR A 422 24.25 -12.58 -8.32
C THR A 422 24.42 -11.10 -7.98
N GLY A 423 24.40 -10.76 -6.71
CA GLY A 423 24.67 -9.37 -6.27
C GLY A 423 26.00 -8.84 -6.80
N ALA A 424 27.05 -9.67 -6.84
CA ALA A 424 28.35 -9.31 -7.40
C ALA A 424 28.31 -9.06 -8.92
N GLU A 425 27.63 -9.94 -9.68
CA GLU A 425 27.45 -9.77 -11.13
C GLU A 425 26.59 -8.56 -11.48
N LEU A 426 25.55 -8.29 -10.69
CA LEU A 426 24.73 -7.10 -10.86
C LEU A 426 25.56 -5.84 -10.56
N THR A 427 26.36 -5.84 -9.47
CA THR A 427 27.26 -4.75 -9.14
C THR A 427 28.27 -4.47 -10.25
N GLU A 428 28.84 -5.53 -10.84
CA GLU A 428 29.76 -5.38 -11.98
C GLU A 428 29.03 -4.80 -13.21
N ALA A 429 27.80 -5.25 -13.49
CA ALA A 429 26.99 -4.68 -14.56
C ALA A 429 26.67 -3.20 -14.35
N LEU A 430 26.46 -2.77 -13.10
CA LEU A 430 26.18 -1.38 -12.74
C LEU A 430 27.42 -0.47 -12.88
N ARG A 431 28.65 -1.00 -12.88
CA ARG A 431 29.90 -0.24 -13.06
C ARG A 431 30.26 0.02 -14.51
N ARG A 432 29.81 -0.84 -15.42
CA ARG A 432 30.07 -0.74 -16.86
C ARG A 432 29.22 0.34 -17.53
#